data_359c31c770fee52f744f392fc71b419b
#
_entry.id   359c31c770fee52f744f392fc71b419b
#
_cell.length_a   1.000
_cell.length_b   1.000
_cell.length_c   1.000
_cell.angle_alpha   90.00
_cell.angle_beta   90.00
_cell.angle_gamma   90.00
#
_symmetry.space_group_name_H-M   'P 1'
#
loop_
_entity.id
_entity.type
_entity.pdbx_description
1 polymer ?
#
loop_
_entity_poly.entity_id
_entity_poly.type
_entity_poly.pdbx_seq_one_letter_code
_entity_poly.pdbx_strand_id
1 'polypeptide(L)'
;MALTILNNVIRVFLMPRSQIIRIKIFLNFLLSLMFFLLASETSFSQIFSPTTFTLENGLRIVVIENHRAPVVTHMVWYNVGAADEPPGKSGIAHFLEHLMFKGTENRMPGEFSKIVARSGGRENAFTSHDYTGYFQIVSKDKLGLMMELEADRMMGLVLTQKNIDIERQVVIEERRSRVETSPQAKLNELVMATTYINHPYRLPVIGWKHEIQELQLEDIIEFYKKWYAPNNAVLIVSGDVSPSEVYALAKLYYGKLPVKKIPTRVRPSEPNHHAPREVILRDPRVLQPAWSRRWLAPSYNSLNKNHAYALEVLAEVMGGGSTSRLNVSLVVSQKLAVSAAAWYAPNTLETSTFVVWFSPRSGVDMDVISTAVLEELNKVKKNGVTLKEVNRAKQRLLDSAVYARDSIEGPAHIFGVALTTGQNVNDVENWANRISKITPEQVNLAAQAVLKINTSTTGILLPVGKKWGE
;
A
#
# COMPACT_ATOMS: atom_id res chain seq x y z
N MET A 1 -60.36 23.42 -11.65
CA MET A 1 -59.16 22.70 -12.08
C MET A 1 -59.41 21.78 -13.30
N ALA A 2 -60.49 21.00 -13.35
CA ALA A 2 -60.81 20.14 -14.51
C ALA A 2 -61.14 20.90 -15.81
N LEU A 3 -61.86 22.04 -15.76
CA LEU A 3 -62.21 22.86 -16.94
C LEU A 3 -60.99 23.53 -17.58
N THR A 4 -59.96 23.89 -16.78
CA THR A 4 -58.71 24.51 -17.29
C THR A 4 -57.83 23.50 -18.04
N ILE A 5 -57.83 22.25 -17.58
CA ILE A 5 -57.10 21.15 -18.27
C ILE A 5 -57.80 20.81 -19.59
N LEU A 6 -59.14 20.74 -19.60
CA LEU A 6 -59.93 20.45 -20.80
C LEU A 6 -59.76 21.53 -21.87
N ASN A 7 -59.75 22.82 -21.51
CA ASN A 7 -59.50 23.94 -22.43
C ASN A 7 -58.08 23.95 -23.01
N ASN A 8 -57.11 23.52 -22.26
CA ASN A 8 -55.73 23.40 -22.78
C ASN A 8 -55.56 22.23 -23.74
N VAL A 9 -56.25 21.11 -23.50
CA VAL A 9 -56.23 19.95 -24.41
C VAL A 9 -56.94 20.29 -25.73
N ILE A 10 -58.08 21.00 -25.69
CA ILE A 10 -58.81 21.44 -26.89
C ILE A 10 -57.96 22.42 -27.72
N ARG A 11 -57.21 23.33 -27.10
CA ARG A 11 -56.30 24.26 -27.80
C ARG A 11 -55.19 23.53 -28.60
N VAL A 12 -54.70 22.40 -28.09
CA VAL A 12 -53.66 21.59 -28.81
C VAL A 12 -54.25 20.91 -30.04
N PHE A 13 -55.56 20.52 -30.00
CA PHE A 13 -56.22 19.88 -31.17
C PHE A 13 -56.60 20.88 -32.29
N LEU A 14 -56.68 22.18 -31.97
CA LEU A 14 -57.02 23.24 -32.95
C LEU A 14 -55.76 23.96 -33.50
N MET A 15 -54.54 23.50 -33.17
CA MET A 15 -53.34 24.10 -33.73
C MET A 15 -53.10 23.70 -35.17
N PRO A 16 -52.63 24.62 -36.04
CA PRO A 16 -52.29 24.32 -37.42
C PRO A 16 -51.12 23.29 -37.45
N ARG A 17 -51.20 22.34 -38.40
CA ARG A 17 -50.22 21.23 -38.54
C ARG A 17 -48.79 21.67 -38.47
N SER A 18 -48.47 22.88 -38.99
CA SER A 18 -47.10 23.46 -38.94
C SER A 18 -46.61 23.79 -37.51
N GLN A 19 -47.52 24.16 -36.60
CA GLN A 19 -47.15 24.41 -35.20
C GLN A 19 -46.93 23.12 -34.42
N ILE A 20 -47.75 22.09 -34.68
CA ILE A 20 -47.58 20.75 -34.09
C ILE A 20 -46.25 20.13 -34.50
N ILE A 21 -45.81 20.29 -35.73
CA ILE A 21 -44.52 19.82 -36.25
C ILE A 21 -43.39 20.57 -35.52
N ARG A 22 -43.47 21.88 -35.37
CA ARG A 22 -42.46 22.70 -34.66
C ARG A 22 -42.34 22.31 -33.18
N ILE A 23 -43.43 22.03 -32.51
CA ILE A 23 -43.45 21.58 -31.12
C ILE A 23 -42.81 20.17 -30.98
N LYS A 24 -43.14 19.24 -31.92
CA LYS A 24 -42.48 17.91 -31.93
C LYS A 24 -40.98 18.00 -32.19
N ILE A 25 -40.55 18.85 -33.10
CA ILE A 25 -39.09 19.03 -33.36
C ILE A 25 -38.42 19.64 -32.12
N PHE A 26 -39.01 20.61 -31.50
CA PHE A 26 -38.48 21.23 -30.28
C PHE A 26 -38.44 20.24 -29.08
N LEU A 27 -39.49 19.43 -28.89
CA LEU A 27 -39.53 18.40 -27.83
C LEU A 27 -38.44 17.31 -28.10
N ASN A 28 -38.30 16.85 -29.35
CA ASN A 28 -37.28 15.89 -29.71
C ASN A 28 -35.86 16.47 -29.54
N PHE A 29 -35.64 17.75 -29.86
CA PHE A 29 -34.40 18.44 -29.60
C PHE A 29 -34.11 18.56 -28.10
N LEU A 30 -35.11 18.91 -27.28
CA LEU A 30 -34.97 18.94 -25.82
C LEU A 30 -34.67 17.56 -25.22
N LEU A 31 -35.37 16.51 -25.69
CA LEU A 31 -35.11 15.13 -25.27
C LEU A 31 -33.70 14.67 -25.69
N SER A 32 -33.26 15.01 -26.91
CA SER A 32 -31.91 14.70 -27.38
C SER A 32 -30.86 15.44 -26.57
N LEU A 33 -31.08 16.73 -26.26
CA LEU A 33 -30.18 17.54 -25.41
C LEU A 33 -30.14 17.00 -23.97
N MET A 34 -31.28 16.57 -23.42
CA MET A 34 -31.36 15.95 -22.09
C MET A 34 -30.66 14.58 -22.07
N PHE A 35 -30.75 13.80 -23.14
CA PHE A 35 -30.03 12.54 -23.29
C PHE A 35 -28.51 12.76 -23.40
N PHE A 36 -28.09 13.83 -24.11
CA PHE A 36 -26.65 14.22 -24.21
C PHE A 36 -26.10 14.74 -22.87
N LEU A 37 -26.90 15.43 -22.07
CA LEU A 37 -26.54 15.90 -20.72
C LEU A 37 -26.49 14.77 -19.69
N LEU A 38 -27.31 13.72 -19.86
CA LEU A 38 -27.31 12.52 -19.00
C LEU A 38 -26.19 11.53 -19.38
N ALA A 39 -25.62 11.63 -20.59
CA ALA A 39 -24.54 10.77 -21.08
C ALA A 39 -23.13 11.28 -20.78
N SER A 40 -22.97 12.46 -20.19
CA SER A 40 -21.69 12.93 -19.66
C SER A 40 -21.39 12.26 -18.31
N GLU A 41 -21.24 10.93 -18.31
CA GLU A 41 -20.41 10.30 -17.29
C GLU A 41 -19.03 10.94 -17.40
N THR A 42 -18.61 11.63 -16.34
CA THR A 42 -17.21 12.04 -16.20
C THR A 42 -16.38 10.77 -16.12
N SER A 43 -16.01 10.24 -17.27
CA SER A 43 -15.03 9.16 -17.38
C SER A 43 -13.73 9.77 -16.85
N PHE A 44 -13.36 9.46 -15.60
CA PHE A 44 -12.00 9.74 -15.16
C PHE A 44 -11.08 9.00 -16.14
N SER A 45 -10.27 9.76 -16.87
CA SER A 45 -9.21 9.20 -17.70
C SER A 45 -8.37 8.23 -16.85
N GLN A 46 -8.00 7.11 -17.43
CA GLN A 46 -7.05 6.18 -16.80
C GLN A 46 -5.82 6.98 -16.33
N ILE A 47 -5.37 6.73 -15.10
CA ILE A 47 -4.32 7.54 -14.49
C ILE A 47 -2.96 7.25 -15.13
N PHE A 48 -2.67 5.97 -15.39
CA PHE A 48 -1.35 5.51 -15.86
C PHE A 48 -1.40 4.90 -17.26
N SER A 49 -2.54 4.35 -17.69
CA SER A 49 -2.74 3.67 -18.99
C SER A 49 -1.67 2.62 -19.31
N PRO A 50 -1.38 1.65 -18.41
CA PRO A 50 -0.31 0.69 -18.60
C PRO A 50 -0.65 -0.32 -19.70
N THR A 51 0.36 -0.75 -20.44
CA THR A 51 0.26 -1.92 -21.33
C THR A 51 0.74 -3.17 -20.60
N THR A 52 0.03 -4.28 -20.75
CA THR A 52 0.35 -5.53 -20.04
C THR A 52 0.58 -6.69 -20.99
N PHE A 53 1.53 -7.57 -20.63
CA PHE A 53 1.83 -8.81 -21.34
C PHE A 53 2.04 -9.94 -20.32
N THR A 54 1.99 -11.17 -20.82
CA THR A 54 2.43 -12.35 -20.06
C THR A 54 3.29 -13.21 -21.01
N LEU A 55 4.49 -13.58 -20.56
CA LEU A 55 5.35 -14.51 -21.30
C LEU A 55 4.85 -15.95 -21.15
N GLU A 56 5.28 -16.84 -22.03
CA GLU A 56 4.91 -18.27 -22.00
C GLU A 56 5.28 -18.95 -20.67
N ASN A 57 6.35 -18.50 -20.03
CA ASN A 57 6.77 -18.99 -18.73
C ASN A 57 6.01 -18.34 -17.53
N GLY A 58 4.96 -17.57 -17.79
CA GLY A 58 4.09 -17.00 -16.78
C GLY A 58 4.56 -15.68 -16.17
N LEU A 59 5.70 -15.11 -16.60
CA LEU A 59 6.13 -13.78 -16.15
C LEU A 59 5.13 -12.73 -16.64
N ARG A 60 4.52 -12.01 -15.70
CA ARG A 60 3.64 -10.87 -16.00
C ARG A 60 4.49 -9.62 -16.20
N ILE A 61 4.14 -8.82 -17.19
CA ILE A 61 4.86 -7.59 -17.56
C ILE A 61 3.87 -6.43 -17.55
N VAL A 62 4.25 -5.33 -16.91
CA VAL A 62 3.50 -4.06 -16.92
C VAL A 62 4.43 -2.96 -17.40
N VAL A 63 3.99 -2.22 -18.42
CA VAL A 63 4.76 -1.12 -19.02
C VAL A 63 3.99 0.17 -18.86
N ILE A 64 4.62 1.19 -18.28
CA ILE A 64 4.06 2.52 -18.09
C ILE A 64 4.96 3.53 -18.84
N GLU A 65 4.47 4.01 -19.98
CA GLU A 65 5.22 4.95 -20.82
C GLU A 65 5.27 6.34 -20.19
N ASN A 66 6.48 6.91 -20.11
CA ASN A 66 6.69 8.29 -19.64
C ASN A 66 7.94 8.88 -20.31
N HIS A 67 7.73 9.63 -21.38
CA HIS A 67 8.80 10.18 -22.24
C HIS A 67 9.35 11.54 -21.80
N ARG A 68 9.10 11.97 -20.54
CA ARG A 68 9.54 13.30 -20.04
C ARG A 68 11.05 13.39 -19.79
N ALA A 69 11.70 12.27 -19.55
CA ALA A 69 13.14 12.18 -19.33
C ALA A 69 13.65 10.84 -19.88
N PRO A 70 14.90 10.77 -20.42
CA PRO A 70 15.47 9.55 -21.03
C PRO A 70 15.94 8.53 -19.96
N VAL A 71 15.07 8.24 -18.99
CA VAL A 71 15.33 7.32 -17.88
C VAL A 71 14.24 6.29 -17.75
N VAL A 72 14.57 5.14 -17.21
CA VAL A 72 13.66 4.03 -16.96
C VAL A 72 13.84 3.52 -15.54
N THR A 73 12.72 3.14 -14.93
CA THR A 73 12.65 2.33 -13.73
C THR A 73 12.32 0.90 -14.16
N HIS A 74 13.20 -0.02 -13.87
CA HIS A 74 13.02 -1.46 -14.05
C HIS A 74 12.83 -2.10 -12.69
N MET A 75 11.73 -2.81 -12.47
CA MET A 75 11.42 -3.48 -11.20
C MET A 75 10.99 -4.93 -11.43
N VAL A 76 11.53 -5.84 -10.63
CA VAL A 76 11.04 -7.22 -10.53
C VAL A 76 10.50 -7.44 -9.12
N TRP A 77 9.24 -7.84 -9.04
CA TRP A 77 8.51 -8.10 -7.82
C TRP A 77 8.18 -9.59 -7.71
N TYR A 78 8.54 -10.21 -6.59
CA TYR A 78 8.21 -11.59 -6.30
C TYR A 78 7.03 -11.66 -5.33
N ASN A 79 6.05 -12.56 -5.62
CA ASN A 79 4.91 -12.80 -4.75
C ASN A 79 5.32 -13.68 -3.55
N VAL A 80 6.26 -13.19 -2.75
CA VAL A 80 6.77 -13.82 -1.54
C VAL A 80 7.36 -12.77 -0.63
N GLY A 81 7.08 -12.86 0.66
CA GLY A 81 7.62 -11.97 1.67
C GLY A 81 7.67 -12.63 3.04
N ALA A 82 7.83 -11.83 4.09
CA ALA A 82 8.00 -12.33 5.44
C ALA A 82 6.82 -13.18 5.96
N ALA A 83 5.61 -12.98 5.43
CA ALA A 83 4.46 -13.79 5.82
C ALA A 83 4.42 -15.20 5.19
N ASP A 84 5.36 -15.54 4.31
CA ASP A 84 5.48 -16.84 3.66
C ASP A 84 6.65 -17.67 4.23
N GLU A 85 7.28 -17.17 5.28
CA GLU A 85 8.41 -17.78 5.95
C GLU A 85 7.99 -19.03 6.74
N PRO A 86 8.81 -20.08 6.76
CA PRO A 86 8.56 -21.24 7.62
C PRO A 86 8.60 -20.84 9.11
N PRO A 87 7.81 -21.49 9.99
CA PRO A 87 7.91 -21.27 11.43
C PRO A 87 9.34 -21.49 11.96
N GLY A 88 9.80 -20.57 12.81
CA GLY A 88 11.16 -20.60 13.38
C GLY A 88 12.27 -20.09 12.42
N LYS A 89 11.90 -19.53 11.28
CA LYS A 89 12.82 -19.00 10.25
C LYS A 89 12.51 -17.55 9.88
N SER A 90 12.01 -16.75 10.84
CA SER A 90 11.66 -15.35 10.53
C SER A 90 12.87 -14.54 10.09
N GLY A 91 12.65 -13.67 9.11
CA GLY A 91 13.68 -12.87 8.48
C GLY A 91 14.36 -13.53 7.28
N ILE A 92 14.01 -14.77 6.93
CA ILE A 92 14.63 -15.46 5.78
C ILE A 92 14.38 -14.75 4.45
N ALA A 93 13.18 -14.15 4.27
CA ALA A 93 12.85 -13.40 3.06
C ALA A 93 13.74 -12.15 2.93
N HIS A 94 13.90 -11.38 4.00
CA HIS A 94 14.76 -10.20 4.05
C HIS A 94 16.26 -10.60 3.96
N PHE A 95 16.66 -11.68 4.61
CA PHE A 95 18.02 -12.17 4.52
C PHE A 95 18.37 -12.61 3.09
N LEU A 96 17.45 -13.29 2.39
CA LEU A 96 17.64 -13.62 0.98
C LEU A 96 17.70 -12.36 0.11
N GLU A 97 16.94 -11.31 0.39
CA GLU A 97 17.06 -10.02 -0.29
C GLU A 97 18.52 -9.54 -0.32
N HIS A 98 19.20 -9.53 0.84
CA HIS A 98 20.60 -9.17 0.95
C HIS A 98 21.51 -10.11 0.14
N LEU A 99 21.23 -11.41 0.21
CA LEU A 99 22.05 -12.43 -0.45
C LEU A 99 21.91 -12.42 -1.97
N MET A 100 20.83 -11.88 -2.52
CA MET A 100 20.64 -11.72 -3.96
C MET A 100 21.72 -10.84 -4.63
N PHE A 101 22.51 -10.09 -3.85
CA PHE A 101 23.61 -9.27 -4.33
C PHE A 101 24.99 -9.99 -4.22
N LYS A 102 25.03 -11.27 -3.78
CA LYS A 102 26.28 -11.99 -3.49
C LYS A 102 26.84 -12.80 -4.67
N GLY A 103 26.26 -12.62 -5.85
CA GLY A 103 26.77 -13.20 -7.10
C GLY A 103 25.94 -14.36 -7.64
N THR A 104 26.27 -14.71 -8.87
CA THR A 104 25.61 -15.77 -9.65
C THR A 104 26.67 -16.69 -10.24
N GLU A 105 26.26 -17.70 -11.00
CA GLU A 105 27.19 -18.53 -11.78
C GLU A 105 28.03 -17.70 -12.77
N ASN A 106 27.47 -16.57 -13.25
CA ASN A 106 28.09 -15.74 -14.30
C ASN A 106 28.74 -14.47 -13.74
N ARG A 107 28.52 -14.11 -12.47
CA ARG A 107 28.96 -12.80 -11.93
C ARG A 107 29.44 -12.93 -10.49
N MET A 108 30.55 -12.23 -10.22
CA MET A 108 31.17 -12.20 -8.89
C MET A 108 30.32 -11.39 -7.89
N PRO A 109 30.43 -11.63 -6.58
CA PRO A 109 29.81 -10.84 -5.54
C PRO A 109 30.04 -9.34 -5.69
N GLY A 110 28.95 -8.55 -5.66
CA GLY A 110 28.97 -7.08 -5.82
C GLY A 110 29.24 -6.58 -7.24
N GLU A 111 29.39 -7.47 -8.22
CA GLU A 111 29.60 -7.06 -9.61
C GLU A 111 28.35 -6.42 -10.20
N PHE A 112 27.16 -6.94 -9.87
CA PHE A 112 25.89 -6.37 -10.24
C PHE A 112 25.84 -4.86 -9.89
N SER A 113 26.06 -4.52 -8.63
CA SER A 113 26.06 -3.14 -8.13
C SER A 113 27.10 -2.26 -8.83
N LYS A 114 28.29 -2.79 -9.10
CA LYS A 114 29.32 -2.07 -9.84
C LYS A 114 28.91 -1.77 -11.28
N ILE A 115 28.22 -2.70 -11.95
CA ILE A 115 27.74 -2.50 -13.31
C ILE A 115 26.65 -1.42 -13.33
N VAL A 116 25.67 -1.49 -12.40
CA VAL A 116 24.62 -0.46 -12.28
C VAL A 116 25.23 0.92 -12.04
N ALA A 117 26.15 1.03 -11.08
CA ALA A 117 26.84 2.29 -10.77
C ALA A 117 27.64 2.85 -11.96
N ARG A 118 28.40 1.99 -12.68
CA ARG A 118 29.11 2.39 -13.90
C ARG A 118 28.19 2.82 -15.03
N SER A 119 26.96 2.32 -15.05
CA SER A 119 25.91 2.73 -15.98
C SER A 119 25.23 4.05 -15.59
N GLY A 120 25.70 4.72 -14.53
CA GLY A 120 25.09 5.96 -14.00
C GLY A 120 23.76 5.71 -13.31
N GLY A 121 23.45 4.46 -12.98
CA GLY A 121 22.19 4.05 -12.36
C GLY A 121 22.26 3.98 -10.84
N ARG A 122 21.11 3.77 -10.25
CA ARG A 122 20.96 3.38 -8.84
C ARG A 122 20.10 2.13 -8.73
N GLU A 123 20.35 1.35 -7.71
CA GLU A 123 19.60 0.15 -7.41
C GLU A 123 19.25 0.09 -5.93
N ASN A 124 18.22 -0.66 -5.63
CA ASN A 124 17.92 -1.07 -4.26
C ASN A 124 16.95 -2.27 -4.30
N ALA A 125 16.65 -2.78 -3.10
CA ALA A 125 15.66 -3.81 -2.89
C ALA A 125 14.85 -3.51 -1.63
N PHE A 126 13.74 -4.21 -1.45
CA PHE A 126 12.90 -4.12 -0.26
C PHE A 126 12.10 -5.39 -0.08
N THR A 127 11.90 -5.78 1.17
CA THR A 127 11.03 -6.88 1.58
C THR A 127 9.87 -6.34 2.41
N SER A 128 8.67 -6.87 2.16
CA SER A 128 7.46 -6.66 2.95
C SER A 128 6.96 -8.01 3.47
N HIS A 129 5.82 -8.02 4.13
CA HIS A 129 5.16 -9.28 4.50
C HIS A 129 4.67 -10.06 3.28
N ASP A 130 4.26 -9.38 2.20
CA ASP A 130 3.58 -10.01 1.07
C ASP A 130 4.43 -10.14 -0.19
N TYR A 131 5.51 -9.39 -0.29
CA TYR A 131 6.34 -9.31 -1.49
C TYR A 131 7.78 -8.95 -1.17
N THR A 132 8.66 -9.26 -2.13
CA THR A 132 10.04 -8.77 -2.21
C THR A 132 10.25 -8.13 -3.59
N GLY A 133 10.82 -6.95 -3.64
CA GLY A 133 11.04 -6.20 -4.88
C GLY A 133 12.48 -5.76 -5.05
N TYR A 134 12.95 -5.78 -6.29
CA TYR A 134 14.29 -5.32 -6.71
C TYR A 134 14.11 -4.30 -7.81
N PHE A 135 14.90 -3.22 -7.79
CA PHE A 135 14.78 -2.21 -8.83
C PHE A 135 16.07 -1.55 -9.21
N GLN A 136 16.12 -1.08 -10.45
CA GLN A 136 17.18 -0.25 -10.99
C GLN A 136 16.54 0.96 -11.71
N ILE A 137 17.19 2.11 -11.57
CA ILE A 137 16.86 3.33 -12.30
C ILE A 137 18.08 3.70 -13.12
N VAL A 138 17.94 3.69 -14.43
CA VAL A 138 19.02 3.87 -15.38
C VAL A 138 18.56 4.70 -16.57
N SER A 139 19.52 5.15 -17.42
CA SER A 139 19.19 5.67 -18.74
C SER A 139 18.55 4.56 -19.60
N LYS A 140 17.64 4.92 -20.49
CA LYS A 140 16.84 3.97 -21.30
C LYS A 140 17.67 2.97 -22.08
N ASP A 141 18.84 3.38 -22.58
CA ASP A 141 19.77 2.53 -23.34
C ASP A 141 20.39 1.39 -22.51
N LYS A 142 20.24 1.44 -21.19
CA LYS A 142 20.72 0.41 -20.26
C LYS A 142 19.64 -0.58 -19.81
N LEU A 143 18.39 -0.42 -20.24
CA LEU A 143 17.30 -1.31 -19.83
C LEU A 143 17.59 -2.79 -20.14
N GLY A 144 18.09 -3.09 -21.34
CA GLY A 144 18.44 -4.47 -21.72
C GLY A 144 19.50 -5.09 -20.82
N LEU A 145 20.52 -4.31 -20.42
CA LEU A 145 21.53 -4.75 -19.47
C LEU A 145 20.93 -5.02 -18.08
N MET A 146 20.00 -4.18 -17.59
CA MET A 146 19.35 -4.43 -16.29
C MET A 146 18.49 -5.69 -16.34
N MET A 147 17.77 -5.94 -17.43
CA MET A 147 17.01 -7.18 -17.62
C MET A 147 17.88 -8.42 -17.68
N GLU A 148 19.05 -8.34 -18.33
CA GLU A 148 20.03 -9.43 -18.36
C GLU A 148 20.51 -9.77 -16.95
N LEU A 149 20.94 -8.76 -16.20
CA LEU A 149 21.45 -8.91 -14.84
C LEU A 149 20.41 -9.49 -13.90
N GLU A 150 19.17 -9.00 -13.99
CA GLU A 150 18.06 -9.43 -13.13
C GLU A 150 17.60 -10.86 -13.47
N ALA A 151 17.56 -11.21 -14.77
CA ALA A 151 17.23 -12.56 -15.21
C ALA A 151 18.30 -13.57 -14.76
N ASP A 152 19.59 -13.18 -14.79
CA ASP A 152 20.69 -14.00 -14.30
C ASP A 152 20.53 -14.30 -12.80
N ARG A 153 20.31 -13.30 -11.95
CA ARG A 153 20.14 -13.53 -10.51
C ARG A 153 18.83 -14.20 -10.12
N MET A 154 17.78 -14.11 -10.96
CA MET A 154 16.51 -14.80 -10.70
C MET A 154 16.69 -16.31 -10.63
N MET A 155 17.62 -16.88 -11.37
CA MET A 155 17.80 -18.34 -11.48
C MET A 155 19.22 -18.82 -11.19
N GLY A 156 20.18 -17.94 -11.27
CA GLY A 156 21.61 -18.27 -11.21
C GLY A 156 22.31 -17.93 -9.89
N LEU A 157 21.58 -17.59 -8.82
CA LEU A 157 22.18 -17.22 -7.54
C LEU A 157 23.03 -18.36 -6.97
N VAL A 158 24.27 -18.05 -6.64
CA VAL A 158 25.22 -18.98 -6.02
C VAL A 158 25.63 -18.46 -4.64
N LEU A 159 25.32 -19.26 -3.62
CA LEU A 159 25.61 -18.92 -2.23
C LEU A 159 26.57 -19.93 -1.62
N THR A 160 27.45 -19.44 -0.76
CA THR A 160 28.38 -20.24 0.03
C THR A 160 28.11 -20.00 1.52
N GLN A 161 28.53 -20.92 2.38
CA GLN A 161 28.45 -20.73 3.84
C GLN A 161 29.09 -19.39 4.27
N LYS A 162 30.22 -19.03 3.65
CA LYS A 162 30.87 -17.75 3.92
C LYS A 162 29.99 -16.53 3.62
N ASN A 163 29.19 -16.57 2.53
CA ASN A 163 28.23 -15.50 2.24
C ASN A 163 27.21 -15.38 3.34
N ILE A 164 26.68 -16.50 3.82
CA ILE A 164 25.69 -16.55 4.91
C ILE A 164 26.29 -15.96 6.20
N ASP A 165 27.49 -16.38 6.59
CA ASP A 165 28.09 -15.97 7.86
C ASP A 165 28.41 -14.48 7.89
N ILE A 166 28.89 -13.93 6.76
CA ILE A 166 29.16 -12.49 6.64
C ILE A 166 27.84 -11.70 6.68
N GLU A 167 26.89 -12.07 5.84
CA GLU A 167 25.65 -11.29 5.70
C GLU A 167 24.75 -11.40 6.93
N ARG A 168 24.81 -12.53 7.67
CA ARG A 168 24.14 -12.66 8.97
C ARG A 168 24.55 -11.54 9.92
N GLN A 169 25.85 -11.20 9.98
CA GLN A 169 26.33 -10.12 10.84
C GLN A 169 25.82 -8.75 10.36
N VAL A 170 25.72 -8.55 9.03
CA VAL A 170 25.16 -7.33 8.44
C VAL A 170 23.70 -7.17 8.82
N VAL A 171 22.88 -8.22 8.65
CA VAL A 171 21.43 -8.19 9.00
C VAL A 171 21.22 -8.02 10.52
N ILE A 172 22.04 -8.66 11.35
CA ILE A 172 21.98 -8.47 12.81
C ILE A 172 22.33 -7.03 13.19
N GLU A 173 23.33 -6.43 12.57
CA GLU A 173 23.70 -5.03 12.82
C GLU A 173 22.64 -4.06 12.30
N GLU A 174 22.03 -4.35 11.16
CA GLU A 174 20.89 -3.60 10.65
C GLU A 174 19.70 -3.67 11.63
N ARG A 175 19.37 -4.87 12.12
CA ARG A 175 18.35 -5.03 13.15
C ARG A 175 18.67 -4.23 14.40
N ARG A 176 19.94 -4.27 14.84
CA ARG A 176 20.40 -3.47 15.97
C ARG A 176 20.15 -1.97 15.73
N SER A 177 20.55 -1.49 14.55
CA SER A 177 20.41 -0.08 14.18
C SER A 177 18.95 0.35 14.02
N ARG A 178 18.14 -0.45 13.30
CA ARG A 178 16.74 -0.07 12.97
C ARG A 178 15.75 -0.33 14.11
N VAL A 179 15.98 -1.36 14.92
CA VAL A 179 15.00 -1.79 15.94
C VAL A 179 15.56 -1.61 17.36
N GLU A 180 16.73 -2.19 17.69
CA GLU A 180 17.19 -2.27 19.07
C GLU A 180 17.63 -0.91 19.64
N THR A 181 18.13 -0.01 18.79
CA THR A 181 18.49 1.36 19.20
C THR A 181 17.30 2.31 19.24
N SER A 182 16.15 1.95 18.64
CA SER A 182 14.95 2.78 18.59
C SER A 182 13.86 2.26 19.52
N PRO A 183 13.58 2.91 20.66
CA PRO A 183 12.47 2.53 21.54
C PRO A 183 11.11 2.50 20.81
N GLN A 184 10.89 3.43 19.87
CA GLN A 184 9.67 3.47 19.08
C GLN A 184 9.52 2.25 18.15
N ALA A 185 10.61 1.81 17.52
CA ALA A 185 10.60 0.63 16.66
C ALA A 185 10.38 -0.66 17.46
N LYS A 186 11.02 -0.76 18.66
CA LYS A 186 10.75 -1.87 19.61
C LYS A 186 9.29 -1.92 20.03
N LEU A 187 8.71 -0.79 20.40
CA LEU A 187 7.29 -0.75 20.75
C LEU A 187 6.43 -1.18 19.57
N ASN A 188 6.71 -0.69 18.35
CA ASN A 188 5.93 -1.05 17.17
C ASN A 188 6.02 -2.56 16.87
N GLU A 189 7.18 -3.18 16.99
CA GLU A 189 7.38 -4.63 16.85
C GLU A 189 6.53 -5.41 17.87
N LEU A 190 6.55 -5.02 19.14
CA LEU A 190 5.75 -5.63 20.21
C LEU A 190 4.25 -5.45 19.98
N VAL A 191 3.83 -4.26 19.53
CA VAL A 191 2.43 -3.96 19.23
C VAL A 191 1.95 -4.79 18.04
N MET A 192 2.76 -4.97 17.00
CA MET A 192 2.42 -5.83 15.87
C MET A 192 2.27 -7.29 16.28
N ALA A 193 3.24 -7.80 17.07
CA ALA A 193 3.19 -9.16 17.62
C ALA A 193 1.99 -9.40 18.55
N THR A 194 1.46 -8.34 19.17
CA THR A 194 0.27 -8.39 20.03
C THR A 194 -1.02 -8.18 19.23
N THR A 195 -0.98 -7.40 18.16
CA THR A 195 -2.15 -7.12 17.31
C THR A 195 -2.57 -8.37 16.55
N TYR A 196 -1.62 -9.11 15.97
CA TYR A 196 -1.90 -10.37 15.31
C TYR A 196 -1.57 -11.55 16.24
N ILE A 197 -2.57 -12.36 16.59
CA ILE A 197 -2.40 -13.52 17.46
C ILE A 197 -1.82 -14.71 16.68
N ASN A 198 -2.35 -14.94 15.50
CA ASN A 198 -2.07 -16.13 14.71
C ASN A 198 -1.52 -15.82 13.33
N HIS A 199 -1.93 -14.70 12.74
CA HIS A 199 -1.52 -14.34 11.39
C HIS A 199 -0.01 -13.98 11.33
N PRO A 200 0.74 -14.39 10.28
CA PRO A 200 2.18 -14.16 10.18
C PRO A 200 2.59 -12.69 10.09
N TYR A 201 1.68 -11.74 9.88
CA TYR A 201 1.99 -10.30 9.99
C TYR A 201 2.43 -9.87 11.41
N ARG A 202 2.32 -10.77 12.38
CA ARG A 202 2.90 -10.60 13.73
C ARG A 202 4.42 -10.61 13.75
N LEU A 203 5.05 -11.24 12.77
CA LEU A 203 6.51 -11.41 12.69
C LEU A 203 7.14 -10.14 12.11
N PRO A 204 8.28 -9.69 12.64
CA PRO A 204 9.02 -8.58 12.04
C PRO A 204 9.60 -9.02 10.69
N VAL A 205 9.51 -8.16 9.68
CA VAL A 205 10.07 -8.45 8.34
C VAL A 205 11.58 -8.73 8.40
N ILE A 206 12.31 -8.00 9.25
CA ILE A 206 13.75 -8.25 9.46
C ILE A 206 14.02 -9.56 10.22
N GLY A 207 13.02 -10.17 10.81
CA GLY A 207 13.12 -11.40 11.61
C GLY A 207 13.44 -11.17 13.08
N TRP A 208 13.17 -12.19 13.91
CA TRP A 208 13.63 -12.23 15.29
C TRP A 208 15.14 -12.51 15.34
N LYS A 209 15.87 -11.83 16.21
CA LYS A 209 17.33 -11.93 16.30
C LYS A 209 17.81 -13.37 16.46
N HIS A 210 17.21 -14.15 17.36
CA HIS A 210 17.60 -15.53 17.62
C HIS A 210 17.34 -16.42 16.39
N GLU A 211 16.23 -16.20 15.64
CA GLU A 211 15.95 -16.98 14.44
C GLU A 211 16.91 -16.63 13.29
N ILE A 212 17.27 -15.34 13.11
CA ILE A 212 18.29 -14.92 12.14
C ILE A 212 19.64 -15.57 12.44
N GLN A 213 20.00 -15.72 13.73
CA GLN A 213 21.26 -16.34 14.13
C GLN A 213 21.32 -17.83 13.77
N GLU A 214 20.18 -18.51 13.70
CA GLU A 214 20.04 -19.93 13.44
C GLU A 214 19.81 -20.30 11.96
N LEU A 215 19.53 -19.30 11.08
CA LEU A 215 19.34 -19.55 9.63
C LEU A 215 20.58 -20.25 9.02
N GLN A 216 20.36 -21.30 8.26
CA GLN A 216 21.40 -22.06 7.59
C GLN A 216 21.39 -21.83 6.07
N LEU A 217 22.47 -22.18 5.39
CA LEU A 217 22.58 -22.07 3.94
C LEU A 217 21.45 -22.84 3.23
N GLU A 218 21.15 -24.04 3.73
CA GLU A 218 20.11 -24.92 3.18
C GLU A 218 18.73 -24.27 3.24
N ASP A 219 18.39 -23.59 4.35
CA ASP A 219 17.13 -22.86 4.51
C ASP A 219 16.96 -21.80 3.42
N ILE A 220 18.01 -21.01 3.21
CA ILE A 220 18.04 -19.92 2.22
C ILE A 220 17.90 -20.46 0.79
N ILE A 221 18.67 -21.52 0.47
CA ILE A 221 18.62 -22.13 -0.86
C ILE A 221 17.26 -22.76 -1.12
N GLU A 222 16.64 -23.42 -0.13
CA GLU A 222 15.30 -23.97 -0.27
C GLU A 222 14.27 -22.86 -0.52
N PHE A 223 14.34 -21.77 0.26
CA PHE A 223 13.41 -20.63 0.12
C PHE A 223 13.56 -19.96 -1.26
N TYR A 224 14.80 -19.74 -1.72
CA TYR A 224 15.08 -19.20 -3.06
C TYR A 224 14.53 -20.11 -4.17
N LYS A 225 14.86 -21.42 -4.13
CA LYS A 225 14.42 -22.40 -5.12
C LYS A 225 12.89 -22.50 -5.19
N LYS A 226 12.23 -22.36 -4.05
CA LYS A 226 10.77 -22.47 -3.91
C LYS A 226 10.02 -21.27 -4.50
N TRP A 227 10.51 -20.06 -4.30
CA TRP A 227 9.75 -18.86 -4.54
C TRP A 227 10.23 -18.00 -5.72
N TYR A 228 11.52 -18.01 -6.05
CA TYR A 228 12.08 -17.17 -7.10
C TYR A 228 11.95 -17.86 -8.46
N ALA A 229 10.99 -17.39 -9.24
CA ALA A 229 10.69 -17.94 -10.56
C ALA A 229 9.91 -16.91 -11.39
N PRO A 230 9.98 -16.97 -12.74
CA PRO A 230 9.26 -16.04 -13.60
C PRO A 230 7.73 -16.09 -13.37
N ASN A 231 7.15 -17.26 -13.20
CA ASN A 231 5.71 -17.42 -12.93
C ASN A 231 5.26 -17.02 -11.51
N ASN A 232 6.17 -16.60 -10.65
CA ASN A 232 5.89 -16.00 -9.34
C ASN A 232 6.31 -14.53 -9.27
N ALA A 233 6.63 -13.93 -10.42
CA ALA A 233 7.14 -12.56 -10.50
C ALA A 233 6.27 -11.65 -11.39
N VAL A 234 6.43 -10.36 -11.17
CA VAL A 234 5.91 -9.29 -12.02
C VAL A 234 7.07 -8.39 -12.39
N LEU A 235 7.30 -8.24 -13.69
CA LEU A 235 8.23 -7.24 -14.25
C LEU A 235 7.45 -5.96 -14.50
N ILE A 236 7.91 -4.85 -13.96
CA ILE A 236 7.32 -3.54 -14.20
C ILE A 236 8.39 -2.60 -14.73
N VAL A 237 8.11 -1.99 -15.86
CA VAL A 237 8.99 -1.00 -16.48
C VAL A 237 8.23 0.31 -16.65
N SER A 238 8.75 1.38 -16.08
CA SER A 238 8.18 2.73 -16.20
C SER A 238 9.24 3.70 -16.70
N GLY A 239 8.89 4.58 -17.66
CA GLY A 239 9.80 5.59 -18.17
C GLY A 239 9.81 5.70 -19.68
N ASP A 240 10.95 6.16 -20.25
CA ASP A 240 11.11 6.40 -21.68
C ASP A 240 11.33 5.11 -22.46
N VAL A 241 10.28 4.34 -22.62
CA VAL A 241 10.23 3.04 -23.31
C VAL A 241 8.95 2.89 -24.10
N SER A 242 8.97 2.03 -25.12
CA SER A 242 7.76 1.53 -25.78
C SER A 242 7.38 0.13 -25.28
N PRO A 243 6.09 -0.23 -25.22
CA PRO A 243 5.64 -1.56 -24.82
C PRO A 243 6.24 -2.69 -25.67
N SER A 244 6.39 -2.48 -26.97
CA SER A 244 6.99 -3.47 -27.90
C SER A 244 8.47 -3.72 -27.60
N GLU A 245 9.24 -2.68 -27.32
CA GLU A 245 10.64 -2.77 -26.93
C GLU A 245 10.81 -3.56 -25.61
N VAL A 246 10.03 -3.19 -24.59
CA VAL A 246 10.06 -3.88 -23.29
C VAL A 246 9.70 -5.36 -23.44
N TYR A 247 8.64 -5.67 -24.23
CA TYR A 247 8.25 -7.06 -24.49
C TYR A 247 9.36 -7.85 -25.18
N ALA A 248 10.01 -7.28 -26.20
CA ALA A 248 11.09 -7.94 -26.92
C ALA A 248 12.29 -8.24 -26.02
N LEU A 249 12.72 -7.26 -25.21
CA LEU A 249 13.81 -7.42 -24.24
C LEU A 249 13.44 -8.44 -23.15
N ALA A 250 12.22 -8.35 -22.60
CA ALA A 250 11.74 -9.29 -21.59
C ALA A 250 11.71 -10.73 -22.13
N LYS A 251 11.23 -10.94 -23.37
CA LYS A 251 11.23 -12.23 -24.03
C LYS A 251 12.65 -12.77 -24.25
N LEU A 252 13.60 -11.90 -24.61
CA LEU A 252 14.98 -12.26 -24.84
C LEU A 252 15.67 -12.78 -23.56
N TYR A 253 15.52 -12.06 -22.44
CA TYR A 253 16.24 -12.33 -21.20
C TYR A 253 15.48 -13.26 -20.26
N TYR A 254 14.19 -13.00 -20.00
CA TYR A 254 13.39 -13.79 -19.06
C TYR A 254 12.67 -14.97 -19.71
N GLY A 255 12.37 -14.89 -21.03
CA GLY A 255 11.57 -15.93 -21.71
C GLY A 255 12.17 -17.33 -21.70
N LYS A 256 13.50 -17.44 -21.50
CA LYS A 256 14.23 -18.70 -21.43
C LYS A 256 14.20 -19.34 -20.03
N LEU A 257 13.81 -18.57 -19.01
CA LEU A 257 13.83 -19.06 -17.65
C LEU A 257 12.72 -20.10 -17.42
N PRO A 258 13.03 -21.20 -16.71
CA PRO A 258 12.08 -22.29 -16.53
C PRO A 258 10.97 -21.92 -15.58
N VAL A 259 9.77 -22.45 -15.84
CA VAL A 259 8.63 -22.40 -14.95
C VAL A 259 8.92 -23.29 -13.73
N LYS A 260 8.51 -22.86 -12.53
CA LYS A 260 8.56 -23.66 -11.30
C LYS A 260 7.15 -23.96 -10.79
N LYS A 261 7.02 -25.06 -10.06
CA LYS A 261 5.80 -25.33 -9.30
C LYS A 261 5.80 -24.47 -8.04
N ILE A 262 5.11 -23.33 -8.10
CA ILE A 262 4.97 -22.45 -6.95
C ILE A 262 3.93 -23.05 -5.98
N PRO A 263 4.24 -23.16 -4.68
CA PRO A 263 3.27 -23.63 -3.71
C PRO A 263 2.14 -22.61 -3.51
N THR A 264 0.97 -23.11 -3.16
CA THR A 264 -0.12 -22.25 -2.71
C THR A 264 0.29 -21.54 -1.42
N ARG A 265 0.09 -20.24 -1.36
CA ARG A 265 0.30 -19.47 -0.14
C ARG A 265 -0.82 -19.79 0.86
N VAL A 266 -0.47 -20.51 1.93
CA VAL A 266 -1.40 -20.87 2.99
C VAL A 266 -0.98 -20.13 4.25
N ARG A 267 -1.84 -19.23 4.71
CA ARG A 267 -1.61 -18.45 5.92
C ARG A 267 -2.72 -18.71 6.94
N PRO A 268 -2.38 -18.88 8.22
CA PRO A 268 -3.37 -18.95 9.28
C PRO A 268 -4.20 -17.67 9.32
N SER A 269 -5.51 -17.79 9.38
CA SER A 269 -6.39 -16.63 9.55
C SER A 269 -6.26 -16.03 10.95
N GLU A 270 -6.44 -14.72 11.06
CA GLU A 270 -6.48 -14.06 12.35
C GLU A 270 -7.84 -14.29 13.03
N PRO A 271 -7.87 -14.77 14.29
CA PRO A 271 -9.11 -14.94 15.01
C PRO A 271 -9.74 -13.61 15.40
N ASN A 272 -11.05 -13.61 15.65
CA ASN A 272 -11.74 -12.43 16.14
C ASN A 272 -11.20 -11.99 17.50
N HIS A 273 -11.00 -10.71 17.66
CA HIS A 273 -10.57 -10.12 18.93
C HIS A 273 -11.78 -9.78 19.80
N HIS A 274 -11.70 -10.15 21.10
CA HIS A 274 -12.81 -9.98 22.04
C HIS A 274 -12.47 -9.05 23.23
N ALA A 275 -11.19 -8.69 23.41
CA ALA A 275 -10.72 -7.81 24.46
C ALA A 275 -9.67 -6.81 23.95
N PRO A 276 -9.64 -5.58 24.50
CA PRO A 276 -8.57 -4.64 24.20
C PRO A 276 -7.25 -5.16 24.75
N ARG A 277 -6.15 -4.84 24.07
CA ARG A 277 -4.80 -5.23 24.47
C ARG A 277 -3.95 -3.99 24.61
N GLU A 278 -2.95 -4.08 25.47
CA GLU A 278 -2.04 -2.97 25.73
C GLU A 278 -0.60 -3.46 25.85
N VAL A 279 0.31 -2.68 25.28
CA VAL A 279 1.76 -2.87 25.36
C VAL A 279 2.38 -1.56 25.85
N ILE A 280 2.99 -1.59 27.03
CA ILE A 280 3.68 -0.44 27.59
C ILE A 280 5.18 -0.72 27.58
N LEU A 281 5.94 0.08 26.85
CA LEU A 281 7.40 0.04 26.84
C LEU A 281 7.96 1.27 27.58
N ARG A 282 8.80 1.01 28.60
CA ARG A 282 9.59 2.04 29.29
C ARG A 282 11.05 1.91 28.89
N ASP A 283 11.63 3.02 28.42
CA ASP A 283 13.03 3.02 28.02
C ASP A 283 13.69 4.35 28.44
N PRO A 284 14.89 4.33 29.05
CA PRO A 284 15.55 5.54 29.53
C PRO A 284 15.94 6.52 28.43
N ARG A 285 15.98 6.08 27.18
CA ARG A 285 16.29 6.92 26.01
C ARG A 285 15.08 7.72 25.51
N VAL A 286 13.89 7.43 26.03
CA VAL A 286 12.66 8.12 25.63
C VAL A 286 12.60 9.49 26.29
N LEU A 287 12.72 10.53 25.49
CA LEU A 287 12.52 11.91 25.91
C LEU A 287 11.07 12.37 25.71
N GLN A 288 10.45 11.91 24.65
CA GLN A 288 9.10 12.27 24.24
C GLN A 288 8.21 11.03 24.26
N PRO A 289 7.19 10.98 25.14
CA PRO A 289 6.21 9.89 25.16
C PRO A 289 5.47 9.78 23.81
N ALA A 290 4.99 8.58 23.51
CA ALA A 290 4.14 8.34 22.35
C ALA A 290 3.05 7.32 22.68
N TRP A 291 1.91 7.48 22.06
CA TRP A 291 0.77 6.58 22.16
C TRP A 291 0.25 6.23 20.77
N SER A 292 -0.13 4.99 20.57
CA SER A 292 -0.82 4.55 19.36
C SER A 292 -1.90 3.54 19.68
N ARG A 293 -2.97 3.54 18.91
CA ARG A 293 -4.00 2.49 18.93
C ARG A 293 -4.26 1.96 17.55
N ARG A 294 -4.32 0.65 17.47
CA ARG A 294 -4.41 -0.09 16.21
C ARG A 294 -5.61 -1.02 16.24
N TRP A 295 -6.30 -1.11 15.11
CA TRP A 295 -7.39 -2.04 14.88
C TRP A 295 -7.11 -2.86 13.64
N LEU A 296 -7.49 -4.13 13.65
CA LEU A 296 -7.56 -4.90 12.41
C LEU A 296 -8.62 -4.30 11.49
N ALA A 297 -8.30 -4.20 10.22
CA ALA A 297 -9.14 -3.56 9.22
C ALA A 297 -9.11 -4.36 7.89
N PRO A 298 -10.17 -4.34 7.07
CA PRO A 298 -10.16 -4.99 5.78
C PRO A 298 -9.10 -4.37 4.87
N SER A 299 -8.51 -5.14 3.97
CA SER A 299 -7.66 -4.66 2.87
C SER A 299 -8.46 -4.51 1.59
N TYR A 300 -7.84 -4.00 0.51
CA TYR A 300 -8.44 -3.99 -0.83
C TYR A 300 -8.74 -5.39 -1.37
N ASN A 301 -8.09 -6.43 -0.84
CA ASN A 301 -8.30 -7.82 -1.22
C ASN A 301 -9.35 -8.54 -0.35
N SER A 302 -9.88 -7.89 0.67
CA SER A 302 -10.89 -8.44 1.56
C SER A 302 -12.28 -8.50 0.90
N LEU A 303 -13.16 -9.39 1.38
CA LEU A 303 -14.55 -9.47 0.94
C LEU A 303 -15.28 -8.13 1.11
N ASN A 304 -14.97 -7.37 2.16
CA ASN A 304 -15.53 -6.04 2.45
C ASN A 304 -14.64 -4.90 1.91
N LYS A 305 -14.06 -5.05 0.72
CA LYS A 305 -13.18 -4.05 0.10
C LYS A 305 -13.76 -2.64 -0.03
N ASN A 306 -15.07 -2.50 -0.08
CA ASN A 306 -15.71 -1.17 -0.08
C ASN A 306 -15.45 -0.41 1.22
N HIS A 307 -15.32 -1.11 2.37
CA HIS A 307 -14.88 -0.50 3.61
C HIS A 307 -13.43 -0.03 3.54
N ALA A 308 -12.56 -0.69 2.76
CA ALA A 308 -11.17 -0.27 2.61
C ALA A 308 -11.05 1.14 2.01
N TYR A 309 -11.77 1.43 0.92
CA TYR A 309 -11.79 2.78 0.33
C TYR A 309 -12.38 3.82 1.30
N ALA A 310 -13.41 3.45 2.05
CA ALA A 310 -14.02 4.33 3.04
C ALA A 310 -13.09 4.60 4.24
N LEU A 311 -12.31 3.61 4.68
CA LEU A 311 -11.30 3.74 5.75
C LEU A 311 -10.10 4.59 5.30
N GLU A 312 -9.73 4.55 4.03
CA GLU A 312 -8.71 5.43 3.48
C GLU A 312 -9.14 6.90 3.55
N VAL A 313 -10.40 7.18 3.17
CA VAL A 313 -10.99 8.52 3.34
C VAL A 313 -11.11 8.89 4.82
N LEU A 314 -11.48 7.94 5.69
CA LEU A 314 -11.54 8.17 7.14
C LEU A 314 -10.17 8.53 7.72
N ALA A 315 -9.11 7.80 7.35
CA ALA A 315 -7.75 8.09 7.81
C ALA A 315 -7.33 9.52 7.45
N GLU A 316 -7.69 9.96 6.23
CA GLU A 316 -7.43 11.31 5.74
C GLU A 316 -8.26 12.37 6.50
N VAL A 317 -9.53 12.10 6.80
CA VAL A 317 -10.37 12.98 7.63
C VAL A 317 -9.81 13.10 9.05
N MET A 318 -9.40 11.97 9.64
CA MET A 318 -8.93 11.93 11.02
C MET A 318 -7.53 12.49 11.19
N GLY A 319 -6.59 12.15 10.31
CA GLY A 319 -5.16 12.38 10.51
C GLY A 319 -4.39 12.90 9.32
N GLY A 320 -5.02 13.14 8.18
CA GLY A 320 -4.37 13.60 6.95
C GLY A 320 -4.03 15.10 6.97
N GLY A 321 -3.00 15.50 7.71
CA GLY A 321 -2.43 16.86 7.71
C GLY A 321 -3.12 17.87 8.64
N SER A 322 -2.78 19.15 8.48
CA SER A 322 -3.09 20.24 9.42
C SER A 322 -4.58 20.52 9.64
N THR A 323 -5.41 20.18 8.68
CA THR A 323 -6.87 20.40 8.76
C THR A 323 -7.67 19.16 9.17
N SER A 324 -6.99 18.08 9.53
CA SER A 324 -7.62 16.84 10.02
C SER A 324 -8.18 17.02 11.43
N ARG A 325 -9.17 16.17 11.81
CA ARG A 325 -9.84 16.29 13.11
C ARG A 325 -8.88 16.22 14.28
N LEU A 326 -7.99 15.22 14.29
CA LEU A 326 -7.04 15.04 15.39
C LEU A 326 -6.07 16.22 15.48
N ASN A 327 -5.57 16.73 14.35
CA ASN A 327 -4.68 17.88 14.38
C ASN A 327 -5.40 19.15 14.89
N VAL A 328 -6.57 19.47 14.33
CA VAL A 328 -7.34 20.65 14.74
C VAL A 328 -7.73 20.56 16.22
N SER A 329 -8.22 19.41 16.68
CA SER A 329 -8.67 19.24 18.06
C SER A 329 -7.49 19.23 19.03
N LEU A 330 -6.51 18.35 18.85
CA LEU A 330 -5.49 18.05 19.87
C LEU A 330 -4.28 18.96 19.78
N VAL A 331 -3.88 19.39 18.57
CA VAL A 331 -2.67 20.20 18.39
C VAL A 331 -2.99 21.69 18.42
N VAL A 332 -4.04 22.12 17.69
CA VAL A 332 -4.36 23.55 17.50
C VAL A 332 -5.25 24.06 18.64
N SER A 333 -6.42 23.43 18.88
CA SER A 333 -7.44 23.97 19.78
C SER A 333 -7.12 23.68 21.24
N GLN A 334 -6.94 22.40 21.61
CA GLN A 334 -6.70 21.97 22.98
C GLN A 334 -5.21 22.08 23.39
N LYS A 335 -4.30 22.15 22.42
CA LYS A 335 -2.84 22.23 22.64
C LYS A 335 -2.29 21.10 23.51
N LEU A 336 -2.88 19.91 23.44
CA LEU A 336 -2.48 18.73 24.20
C LEU A 336 -1.34 17.96 23.51
N ALA A 337 -1.30 17.97 22.18
CA ALA A 337 -0.31 17.23 21.39
C ALA A 337 0.68 18.14 20.68
N VAL A 338 1.89 17.63 20.45
CA VAL A 338 2.84 18.16 19.47
C VAL A 338 2.41 17.73 18.06
N SER A 339 1.95 16.48 17.94
CA SER A 339 1.48 15.89 16.71
C SER A 339 0.44 14.80 16.97
N ALA A 340 -0.52 14.66 16.08
CA ALA A 340 -1.52 13.61 16.10
C ALA A 340 -1.91 13.27 14.66
N ALA A 341 -2.05 11.98 14.35
CA ALA A 341 -2.43 11.52 13.03
C ALA A 341 -3.23 10.21 13.06
N ALA A 342 -3.83 9.88 11.94
CA ALA A 342 -4.38 8.57 11.66
C ALA A 342 -3.80 8.05 10.35
N TRP A 343 -3.69 6.74 10.26
CA TRP A 343 -3.10 6.08 9.11
C TRP A 343 -3.80 4.74 8.86
N TYR A 344 -3.90 4.37 7.59
CA TYR A 344 -4.46 3.10 7.15
C TYR A 344 -3.68 2.56 5.95
N ALA A 345 -3.37 1.28 5.93
CA ALA A 345 -2.61 0.60 4.88
C ALA A 345 -3.49 -0.44 4.17
N PRO A 346 -4.24 -0.06 3.11
CA PRO A 346 -5.15 -0.98 2.43
C PRO A 346 -4.46 -2.05 1.58
N ASN A 347 -3.21 -1.82 1.19
CA ASN A 347 -2.45 -2.65 0.25
C ASN A 347 -1.76 -3.80 0.96
N THR A 348 -2.53 -4.75 1.47
CA THR A 348 -2.06 -6.03 2.03
C THR A 348 -2.86 -7.17 1.41
N LEU A 349 -2.25 -8.35 1.31
CA LEU A 349 -2.93 -9.52 0.78
C LEU A 349 -4.06 -9.99 1.72
N GLU A 350 -3.83 -9.86 3.03
CA GLU A 350 -4.74 -10.27 4.09
C GLU A 350 -5.24 -9.06 4.91
N THR A 351 -5.70 -9.29 6.13
CA THR A 351 -6.23 -8.25 7.03
C THR A 351 -5.18 -7.20 7.35
N SER A 352 -5.52 -5.95 7.12
CA SER A 352 -4.70 -4.77 7.38
C SER A 352 -4.96 -4.16 8.76
N THR A 353 -4.44 -2.95 8.98
CA THR A 353 -4.64 -2.20 10.22
C THR A 353 -4.97 -0.74 9.98
N PHE A 354 -5.90 -0.21 10.79
CA PHE A 354 -6.15 1.22 10.97
C PHE A 354 -5.47 1.69 12.25
N VAL A 355 -4.73 2.79 12.19
CA VAL A 355 -3.91 3.29 13.31
C VAL A 355 -4.23 4.74 13.61
N VAL A 356 -4.34 5.08 14.89
CA VAL A 356 -4.35 6.45 15.41
C VAL A 356 -3.18 6.59 16.36
N TRP A 357 -2.46 7.70 16.29
CA TRP A 357 -1.33 7.96 17.16
C TRP A 357 -1.21 9.44 17.54
N PHE A 358 -0.53 9.70 18.65
CA PHE A 358 -0.15 11.04 19.04
C PHE A 358 1.17 11.06 19.84
N SER A 359 1.77 12.24 19.89
CA SER A 359 2.85 12.60 20.79
C SER A 359 2.39 13.79 21.66
N PRO A 360 2.34 13.66 23.00
CA PRO A 360 1.84 14.71 23.90
C PRO A 360 2.79 15.91 23.93
N ARG A 361 2.30 17.08 24.30
CA ARG A 361 3.18 18.19 24.69
C ARG A 361 3.84 17.90 26.03
N SER A 362 5.01 18.52 26.26
CA SER A 362 5.69 18.45 27.54
C SER A 362 4.77 18.93 28.66
N GLY A 363 4.69 18.16 29.73
CA GLY A 363 3.82 18.46 30.90
C GLY A 363 2.35 18.08 30.74
N VAL A 364 1.94 17.55 29.58
CA VAL A 364 0.58 17.02 29.38
C VAL A 364 0.54 15.57 29.83
N ASP A 365 -0.43 15.27 30.69
CA ASP A 365 -0.72 13.91 31.12
C ASP A 365 -1.23 13.05 29.97
N MET A 366 -0.72 11.82 29.89
CA MET A 366 -1.10 10.86 28.84
C MET A 366 -2.57 10.45 28.93
N ASP A 367 -3.16 10.39 30.13
CA ASP A 367 -4.57 10.06 30.32
C ASP A 367 -5.48 11.17 29.80
N VAL A 368 -5.09 12.43 30.01
CA VAL A 368 -5.84 13.58 29.48
C VAL A 368 -5.90 13.53 27.96
N ILE A 369 -4.76 13.34 27.30
CA ILE A 369 -4.73 13.34 25.83
C ILE A 369 -5.32 12.06 25.24
N SER A 370 -5.11 10.89 25.86
CA SER A 370 -5.71 9.64 25.40
C SER A 370 -7.23 9.69 25.48
N THR A 371 -7.78 10.29 26.56
CA THR A 371 -9.21 10.55 26.70
C THR A 371 -9.72 11.47 25.60
N ALA A 372 -9.02 12.58 25.32
CA ALA A 372 -9.40 13.50 24.25
C ALA A 372 -9.39 12.82 22.85
N VAL A 373 -8.44 11.94 22.58
CA VAL A 373 -8.42 11.12 21.34
C VAL A 373 -9.64 10.20 21.26
N LEU A 374 -9.95 9.51 22.37
CA LEU A 374 -11.11 8.61 22.44
C LEU A 374 -12.42 9.37 22.26
N GLU A 375 -12.53 10.58 22.77
CA GLU A 375 -13.68 11.46 22.52
C GLU A 375 -13.82 11.80 21.04
N GLU A 376 -12.73 12.16 20.36
CA GLU A 376 -12.78 12.43 18.91
C GLU A 376 -13.20 11.18 18.11
N LEU A 377 -12.68 10.00 18.44
CA LEU A 377 -13.12 8.73 17.84
C LEU A 377 -14.60 8.43 18.12
N ASN A 378 -15.07 8.70 19.33
CA ASN A 378 -16.49 8.54 19.69
C ASN A 378 -17.39 9.55 18.99
N LYS A 379 -16.94 10.80 18.79
CA LYS A 379 -17.68 11.79 17.97
C LYS A 379 -17.85 11.27 16.53
N VAL A 380 -16.81 10.69 15.92
CA VAL A 380 -16.94 10.07 14.60
C VAL A 380 -17.94 8.93 14.59
N LYS A 381 -17.88 8.02 15.56
CA LYS A 381 -18.81 6.88 15.63
C LYS A 381 -20.27 7.30 15.88
N LYS A 382 -20.50 8.34 16.70
CA LYS A 382 -21.83 8.79 17.09
C LYS A 382 -22.44 9.77 16.10
N ASN A 383 -21.65 10.76 15.68
CA ASN A 383 -22.13 11.89 14.89
C ASN A 383 -21.72 11.78 13.40
N GLY A 384 -20.81 10.87 13.08
CA GLY A 384 -20.28 10.68 11.73
C GLY A 384 -19.29 11.76 11.31
N VAL A 385 -18.95 11.68 10.01
CA VAL A 385 -18.18 12.69 9.28
C VAL A 385 -19.09 13.54 8.41
N THR A 386 -18.72 14.80 8.19
CA THR A 386 -19.49 15.71 7.34
C THR A 386 -19.12 15.56 5.87
N LEU A 387 -20.04 15.93 4.97
CA LEU A 387 -19.79 15.96 3.53
C LEU A 387 -18.57 16.84 3.18
N LYS A 388 -18.39 17.98 3.88
CA LYS A 388 -17.26 18.88 3.69
C LYS A 388 -15.91 18.22 4.02
N GLU A 389 -15.85 17.44 5.09
CA GLU A 389 -14.64 16.70 5.48
C GLU A 389 -14.32 15.60 4.47
N VAL A 390 -15.33 14.81 4.09
CA VAL A 390 -15.18 13.75 3.09
C VAL A 390 -14.71 14.30 1.76
N ASN A 391 -15.32 15.39 1.25
CA ASN A 391 -14.90 15.98 -0.03
C ASN A 391 -13.47 16.52 0.03
N ARG A 392 -13.06 17.15 1.13
CA ARG A 392 -11.69 17.63 1.32
C ARG A 392 -10.70 16.46 1.39
N ALA A 393 -11.03 15.38 2.09
CA ALA A 393 -10.19 14.19 2.18
C ALA A 393 -10.03 13.52 0.80
N LYS A 394 -11.12 13.34 0.05
CA LYS A 394 -11.07 12.82 -1.32
C LYS A 394 -10.19 13.66 -2.23
N GLN A 395 -10.34 15.00 -2.19
CA GLN A 395 -9.52 15.89 -3.02
C GLN A 395 -8.02 15.70 -2.73
N ARG A 396 -7.61 15.64 -1.46
CA ARG A 396 -6.21 15.44 -1.08
C ARG A 396 -5.66 14.09 -1.52
N LEU A 397 -6.46 13.03 -1.40
CA LEU A 397 -6.09 11.70 -1.90
C LEU A 397 -5.90 11.70 -3.42
N LEU A 398 -6.81 12.34 -4.16
CA LEU A 398 -6.74 12.46 -5.61
C LEU A 398 -5.54 13.34 -6.05
N ASP A 399 -5.28 14.44 -5.36
CA ASP A 399 -4.11 15.29 -5.63
C ASP A 399 -2.81 14.51 -5.40
N SER A 400 -2.73 13.72 -4.32
CA SER A 400 -1.56 12.88 -4.04
C SER A 400 -1.32 11.84 -5.13
N ALA A 401 -2.38 11.27 -5.72
CA ALA A 401 -2.26 10.31 -6.83
C ALA A 401 -1.69 10.97 -8.11
N VAL A 402 -2.03 12.25 -8.37
CA VAL A 402 -1.45 13.01 -9.48
C VAL A 402 0.06 13.18 -9.30
N TYR A 403 0.50 13.56 -8.09
CA TYR A 403 1.94 13.67 -7.80
C TYR A 403 2.67 12.32 -7.90
N ALA A 404 2.03 11.24 -7.45
CA ALA A 404 2.61 9.90 -7.56
C ALA A 404 2.80 9.46 -9.01
N ARG A 405 1.87 9.81 -9.92
CA ARG A 405 2.00 9.59 -11.36
C ARG A 405 3.21 10.30 -11.96
N ASP A 406 3.52 11.49 -11.45
CA ASP A 406 4.60 12.33 -11.97
C ASP A 406 6.00 11.88 -11.47
N SER A 407 6.06 11.00 -10.49
CA SER A 407 7.31 10.38 -10.03
C SER A 407 7.87 9.39 -11.05
N ILE A 408 9.20 9.25 -11.10
CA ILE A 408 9.88 8.27 -11.98
C ILE A 408 9.62 6.84 -11.49
N GLU A 409 9.63 6.61 -10.17
CA GLU A 409 9.47 5.30 -9.53
C GLU A 409 8.04 5.00 -9.12
N GLY A 410 7.26 6.06 -8.82
CA GLY A 410 5.93 5.97 -8.22
C GLY A 410 4.99 5.01 -8.95
N PRO A 411 4.81 5.15 -10.27
CA PRO A 411 3.91 4.25 -11.01
C PRO A 411 4.33 2.79 -10.89
N ALA A 412 5.61 2.47 -11.06
CA ALA A 412 6.11 1.10 -10.97
C ALA A 412 5.92 0.51 -9.56
N HIS A 413 6.11 1.33 -8.52
CA HIS A 413 5.88 0.91 -7.14
C HIS A 413 4.40 0.66 -6.84
N ILE A 414 3.50 1.54 -7.30
CA ILE A 414 2.05 1.40 -7.12
C ILE A 414 1.54 0.10 -7.73
N PHE A 415 1.90 -0.19 -8.99
CA PHE A 415 1.49 -1.44 -9.64
C PHE A 415 2.14 -2.67 -8.98
N GLY A 416 3.41 -2.58 -8.58
CA GLY A 416 4.10 -3.66 -7.90
C GLY A 416 3.41 -4.08 -6.61
N VAL A 417 3.13 -3.12 -5.73
CA VAL A 417 2.38 -3.37 -4.49
C VAL A 417 1.00 -3.95 -4.80
N ALA A 418 0.24 -3.34 -5.69
CA ALA A 418 -1.11 -3.77 -6.01
C ALA A 418 -1.15 -5.21 -6.55
N LEU A 419 -0.30 -5.53 -7.54
CA LEU A 419 -0.30 -6.82 -8.21
C LEU A 419 0.25 -7.96 -7.33
N THR A 420 1.06 -7.66 -6.34
CA THR A 420 1.58 -8.64 -5.37
C THR A 420 0.70 -8.81 -4.13
N THR A 421 -0.24 -7.89 -3.92
CA THR A 421 -1.22 -7.94 -2.81
C THR A 421 -2.65 -8.28 -3.28
N GLY A 422 -2.80 -8.92 -4.44
CA GLY A 422 -4.07 -9.50 -4.88
C GLY A 422 -4.98 -8.59 -5.69
N GLN A 423 -4.57 -7.37 -5.98
CA GLN A 423 -5.25 -6.47 -6.90
C GLN A 423 -4.82 -6.74 -8.35
N ASN A 424 -5.54 -6.18 -9.31
CA ASN A 424 -5.21 -6.19 -10.73
C ASN A 424 -5.00 -4.77 -11.27
N VAL A 425 -4.55 -4.65 -12.50
CA VAL A 425 -4.29 -3.35 -13.16
C VAL A 425 -5.52 -2.46 -13.15
N ASN A 426 -6.70 -3.03 -13.41
CA ASN A 426 -7.96 -2.29 -13.42
C ASN A 426 -8.35 -1.75 -12.04
N ASP A 427 -7.97 -2.45 -10.96
CA ASP A 427 -8.19 -1.95 -9.58
C ASP A 427 -7.39 -0.68 -9.32
N VAL A 428 -6.14 -0.61 -9.79
CA VAL A 428 -5.28 0.59 -9.70
C VAL A 428 -5.84 1.73 -10.54
N GLU A 429 -6.15 1.48 -11.80
CA GLU A 429 -6.68 2.48 -12.73
C GLU A 429 -8.03 3.08 -12.26
N ASN A 430 -8.89 2.27 -11.64
CA ASN A 430 -10.18 2.71 -11.13
C ASN A 430 -10.15 3.24 -9.69
N TRP A 431 -8.99 3.29 -9.03
CA TRP A 431 -8.89 3.74 -7.64
C TRP A 431 -9.46 5.16 -7.46
N ALA A 432 -9.07 6.10 -8.30
CA ALA A 432 -9.56 7.49 -8.23
C ALA A 432 -11.08 7.59 -8.37
N ASN A 433 -11.67 6.82 -9.31
CA ASN A 433 -13.11 6.75 -9.50
C ASN A 433 -13.82 6.16 -8.27
N ARG A 434 -13.23 5.13 -7.62
CA ARG A 434 -13.78 4.56 -6.38
C ARG A 434 -13.70 5.54 -5.22
N ILE A 435 -12.56 6.22 -5.01
CA ILE A 435 -12.41 7.25 -3.97
C ILE A 435 -13.39 8.40 -4.19
N SER A 436 -13.54 8.89 -5.43
CA SER A 436 -14.45 10.00 -5.73
C SER A 436 -15.91 9.71 -5.39
N LYS A 437 -16.34 8.45 -5.43
CA LYS A 437 -17.71 8.00 -5.14
C LYS A 437 -17.97 7.70 -3.66
N ILE A 438 -16.97 7.73 -2.79
CA ILE A 438 -17.17 7.47 -1.35
C ILE A 438 -18.05 8.56 -0.74
N THR A 439 -19.04 8.11 0.03
CA THR A 439 -20.01 8.97 0.72
C THR A 439 -19.75 9.06 2.23
N PRO A 440 -20.25 10.07 2.93
CA PRO A 440 -20.18 10.15 4.39
C PRO A 440 -20.75 8.91 5.09
N GLU A 441 -21.85 8.36 4.58
CA GLU A 441 -22.53 7.18 5.13
C GLU A 441 -21.61 5.95 5.07
N GLN A 442 -20.90 5.75 3.96
CA GLN A 442 -19.92 4.66 3.81
C GLN A 442 -18.75 4.81 4.77
N VAL A 443 -18.25 6.04 4.95
CA VAL A 443 -17.17 6.33 5.91
C VAL A 443 -17.65 6.05 7.35
N ASN A 444 -18.87 6.44 7.69
CA ASN A 444 -19.44 6.22 9.01
C ASN A 444 -19.67 4.72 9.30
N LEU A 445 -20.17 3.96 8.33
CA LEU A 445 -20.33 2.51 8.45
C LEU A 445 -18.97 1.82 8.64
N ALA A 446 -17.95 2.20 7.89
CA ALA A 446 -16.60 1.66 8.02
C ALA A 446 -15.97 2.00 9.39
N ALA A 447 -16.17 3.24 9.88
CA ALA A 447 -15.71 3.66 11.20
C ALA A 447 -16.37 2.84 12.33
N GLN A 448 -17.69 2.64 12.25
CA GLN A 448 -18.44 1.83 13.23
C GLN A 448 -18.03 0.35 13.21
N ALA A 449 -17.73 -0.18 12.03
CA ALA A 449 -17.29 -1.56 11.87
C ALA A 449 -15.91 -1.80 12.51
N VAL A 450 -14.95 -0.87 12.33
CA VAL A 450 -13.55 -1.04 12.69
C VAL A 450 -13.18 -0.45 14.05
N LEU A 451 -13.61 0.79 14.37
CA LEU A 451 -13.14 1.52 15.56
C LEU A 451 -13.81 1.04 16.86
N LYS A 452 -13.78 -0.26 17.13
CA LYS A 452 -14.33 -0.87 18.35
C LYS A 452 -13.23 -1.01 19.40
N ILE A 453 -13.42 -0.47 20.60
CA ILE A 453 -12.44 -0.51 21.67
C ILE A 453 -11.99 -1.94 21.99
N ASN A 454 -12.94 -2.89 22.06
CA ASN A 454 -12.68 -4.29 22.42
C ASN A 454 -11.85 -5.07 21.41
N THR A 455 -11.61 -4.52 20.21
CA THR A 455 -10.81 -5.17 19.16
C THR A 455 -9.50 -4.42 18.89
N SER A 456 -9.13 -3.49 19.78
CA SER A 456 -7.95 -2.65 19.59
C SER A 456 -6.72 -3.15 20.35
N THR A 457 -5.56 -2.79 19.83
CA THR A 457 -4.26 -2.92 20.53
C THR A 457 -3.67 -1.53 20.71
N THR A 458 -3.34 -1.19 21.97
CA THR A 458 -2.73 0.10 22.34
C THR A 458 -1.24 -0.10 22.59
N GLY A 459 -0.42 0.75 22.02
CA GLY A 459 1.02 0.83 22.29
C GLY A 459 1.35 2.15 22.98
N ILE A 460 2.13 2.08 24.05
CA ILE A 460 2.50 3.25 24.87
C ILE A 460 4.00 3.23 25.10
N LEU A 461 4.66 4.31 24.74
CA LEU A 461 6.08 4.54 24.94
C LEU A 461 6.27 5.60 26.03
N LEU A 462 7.00 5.25 27.09
CA LEU A 462 7.23 6.13 28.24
C LEU A 462 8.70 6.22 28.60
N PRO A 463 9.17 7.35 29.15
CA PRO A 463 10.45 7.41 29.85
C PRO A 463 10.41 6.55 31.12
N VAL A 464 11.58 6.12 31.58
CA VAL A 464 11.70 5.43 32.88
C VAL A 464 11.40 6.42 34.03
N GLY A 465 10.70 5.97 35.04
CA GLY A 465 10.38 6.76 36.25
C GLY A 465 9.13 7.62 36.16
N LYS A 466 8.48 7.72 34.99
CA LYS A 466 7.13 8.32 34.86
C LYS A 466 6.08 7.23 34.97
N LYS A 467 5.10 7.40 35.85
CA LYS A 467 3.93 6.54 35.89
C LYS A 467 2.97 6.94 34.77
N TRP A 468 2.19 5.98 34.29
CA TRP A 468 0.98 6.22 33.51
C TRP A 468 -0.04 6.81 34.48
N GLY A 469 -0.49 8.03 34.20
CA GLY A 469 -1.46 8.71 35.11
C GLY A 469 -0.86 9.54 36.22
N GLU A 470 0.48 9.78 36.27
CA GLU A 470 1.14 10.77 37.12
C GLU A 470 1.83 11.87 36.32
#